data_a224c27fde4ee1141756aae1c0a93dd9
#
_entry.id   a224c27fde4ee1141756aae1c0a93dd9
#
_cell.length_a   1.000
_cell.length_b   1.000
_cell.length_c   1.000
_cell.angle_alpha   90.00
_cell.angle_beta   90.00
_cell.angle_gamma   90.00
#
_symmetry.space_group_name_H-M   'P 1'
#
loop_
_entity.id
_entity.type
_entity.pdbx_description
1 polymer ?
#
loop_
_entity_poly.entity_id
_entity_poly.type
_entity_poly.pdbx_seq_one_letter_code
_entity_poly.pdbx_strand_id
1 'polypeptide(L)'
;SDLLSHLQTLEQAGTAGKVIAHVKAAGHQGVSLISLSERAVATREEVLEALIDDNAVIIGEAIALDRNVFDKLCEQLVQALQTFHKDNASVVGQGLDVIRAQFSDLSSAEVTEYIIEHLTTEKTIAVEENIIRLQGFSNEDSFSEEDRALMDSIEQVYKDSGAVTPSVEEVVGNDPAKKRAFQYLKESSRLVTIRDHVTKKLLVFHLDTVNSIKRQLSETYPPPSQFTVSDFRKLTGSSRKYVIPLLEYFDRNRIT
;
A
#
# COMPACT_ATOMS: atom_id res chain seq x y z
N SER A 1 -24.96 15.67 -32.67
CA SER A 1 -25.59 14.43 -33.10
C SER A 1 -25.88 13.48 -31.93
N ASP A 2 -24.96 13.36 -30.96
CA ASP A 2 -25.13 12.43 -29.83
C ASP A 2 -26.23 12.81 -28.84
N LEU A 3 -26.43 14.09 -28.59
CA LEU A 3 -27.42 14.57 -27.61
C LEU A 3 -28.86 14.28 -28.04
N LEU A 4 -29.17 14.43 -29.32
CA LEU A 4 -30.50 14.16 -29.89
C LEU A 4 -30.83 12.67 -29.89
N SER A 5 -29.85 11.81 -30.22
CA SER A 5 -30.04 10.36 -30.17
C SER A 5 -30.22 9.87 -28.72
N HIS A 6 -29.52 10.47 -27.77
CA HIS A 6 -29.66 10.19 -26.34
C HIS A 6 -31.06 10.58 -25.82
N LEU A 7 -31.55 11.77 -26.18
CA LEU A 7 -32.87 12.22 -25.80
C LEU A 7 -33.99 11.35 -26.40
N GLN A 8 -33.86 10.94 -27.67
CA GLN A 8 -34.80 10.02 -28.31
C GLN A 8 -34.84 8.65 -27.65
N THR A 9 -33.68 8.15 -27.22
CA THR A 9 -33.58 6.88 -26.50
C THR A 9 -34.26 6.97 -25.13
N LEU A 10 -34.09 8.10 -24.43
CA LEU A 10 -34.76 8.37 -23.14
C LEU A 10 -36.29 8.52 -23.25
N GLU A 11 -36.79 9.11 -24.32
CA GLU A 11 -38.25 9.25 -24.53
C GLU A 11 -38.95 7.91 -24.80
N GLN A 12 -38.29 6.97 -25.46
CA GLN A 12 -38.82 5.66 -25.83
C GLN A 12 -38.54 4.54 -24.83
N ALA A 13 -37.57 4.76 -23.93
CA ALA A 13 -37.16 3.76 -22.96
C ALA A 13 -38.09 3.72 -21.74
N GLY A 14 -38.43 2.51 -21.30
CA GLY A 14 -39.05 2.31 -19.99
C GLY A 14 -38.13 2.80 -18.84
N THR A 15 -38.62 2.76 -17.61
CA THR A 15 -37.91 3.23 -16.41
C THR A 15 -36.48 2.68 -16.32
N ALA A 16 -36.31 1.38 -16.55
CA ALA A 16 -34.99 0.72 -16.55
C ALA A 16 -34.04 1.30 -17.62
N GLY A 17 -34.52 1.52 -18.84
CA GLY A 17 -33.72 2.12 -19.91
C GLY A 17 -33.26 3.54 -19.59
N LYS A 18 -34.08 4.34 -18.91
CA LYS A 18 -33.70 5.68 -18.45
C LYS A 18 -32.61 5.64 -17.39
N VAL A 19 -32.73 4.73 -16.41
CA VAL A 19 -31.70 4.52 -15.38
C VAL A 19 -30.36 4.19 -16.04
N ILE A 20 -30.31 3.20 -16.91
CA ILE A 20 -29.10 2.76 -17.60
C ILE A 20 -28.49 3.89 -18.44
N ALA A 21 -29.33 4.64 -19.18
CA ALA A 21 -28.87 5.78 -19.97
C ALA A 21 -28.21 6.87 -19.10
N HIS A 22 -28.77 7.14 -17.93
CA HIS A 22 -28.17 8.10 -16.99
C HIS A 22 -26.87 7.61 -16.37
N VAL A 23 -26.74 6.31 -16.07
CA VAL A 23 -25.48 5.71 -15.59
C VAL A 23 -24.39 5.84 -16.67
N LYS A 24 -24.70 5.49 -17.92
CA LYS A 24 -23.74 5.60 -19.03
C LYS A 24 -23.33 7.05 -19.30
N ALA A 25 -24.28 7.99 -19.21
CA ALA A 25 -24.01 9.41 -19.41
C ALA A 25 -23.16 10.02 -18.27
N ALA A 26 -23.21 9.46 -17.07
CA ALA A 26 -22.40 9.93 -15.93
C ALA A 26 -20.90 9.62 -16.07
N GLY A 27 -20.54 8.64 -16.90
CA GLY A 27 -19.15 8.27 -17.18
C GLY A 27 -18.36 7.94 -15.92
N HIS A 28 -17.14 8.42 -15.84
CA HIS A 28 -16.17 8.08 -14.78
C HIS A 28 -16.52 8.62 -13.38
N GLN A 29 -17.38 9.61 -13.29
CA GLN A 29 -17.79 10.19 -11.99
C GLN A 29 -18.84 9.34 -11.28
N GLY A 30 -19.54 8.46 -12.02
CA GLY A 30 -20.69 7.75 -11.51
C GLY A 30 -21.88 8.67 -11.26
N VAL A 31 -22.99 8.12 -10.80
CA VAL A 31 -24.20 8.87 -10.46
C VAL A 31 -24.82 8.34 -9.18
N SER A 32 -25.31 9.24 -8.32
CA SER A 32 -25.95 8.80 -7.08
C SER A 32 -27.29 8.11 -7.34
N LEU A 33 -27.61 7.09 -6.53
CA LEU A 33 -28.90 6.38 -6.61
C LEU A 33 -30.09 7.32 -6.41
N ILE A 34 -29.94 8.34 -5.58
CA ILE A 34 -30.96 9.37 -5.37
C ILE A 34 -31.20 10.14 -6.66
N SER A 35 -30.13 10.59 -7.32
CA SER A 35 -30.23 11.32 -8.59
C SER A 35 -30.82 10.44 -9.71
N LEU A 36 -30.53 9.14 -9.71
CA LEU A 36 -31.16 8.19 -10.65
C LEU A 36 -32.66 8.08 -10.41
N SER A 37 -33.10 7.93 -9.15
CA SER A 37 -34.50 7.87 -8.79
C SER A 37 -35.27 9.13 -9.23
N GLU A 38 -34.69 10.30 -8.99
CA GLU A 38 -35.27 11.59 -9.38
C GLU A 38 -35.36 11.76 -10.92
N ARG A 39 -34.27 11.48 -11.64
CA ARG A 39 -34.18 11.69 -13.10
C ARG A 39 -34.98 10.66 -13.89
N ALA A 40 -35.03 9.41 -13.44
CA ALA A 40 -35.81 8.37 -14.09
C ALA A 40 -37.27 8.36 -13.63
N VAL A 41 -37.63 9.14 -12.59
CA VAL A 41 -38.95 9.10 -11.92
C VAL A 41 -39.27 7.68 -11.47
N ALA A 42 -38.32 7.05 -10.75
CA ALA A 42 -38.35 5.66 -10.36
C ALA A 42 -38.19 5.51 -8.85
N THR A 43 -38.71 4.44 -8.29
CA THR A 43 -38.44 4.04 -6.91
C THR A 43 -36.99 3.54 -6.78
N ARG A 44 -36.47 3.48 -5.54
CA ARG A 44 -35.16 2.93 -5.28
C ARG A 44 -35.05 1.44 -5.71
N GLU A 45 -36.13 0.69 -5.52
CA GLU A 45 -36.20 -0.72 -5.89
C GLU A 45 -36.09 -0.90 -7.41
N GLU A 46 -36.88 -0.14 -8.18
CA GLU A 46 -36.81 -0.15 -9.66
C GLU A 46 -35.42 0.27 -10.19
N VAL A 47 -34.77 1.24 -9.53
CA VAL A 47 -33.40 1.63 -9.87
C VAL A 47 -32.42 0.49 -9.61
N LEU A 48 -32.50 -0.17 -8.46
CA LEU A 48 -31.59 -1.27 -8.10
C LEU A 48 -31.79 -2.49 -9.02
N GLU A 49 -33.04 -2.84 -9.36
CA GLU A 49 -33.32 -3.91 -10.34
C GLU A 49 -32.68 -3.60 -11.70
N ALA A 50 -32.88 -2.38 -12.22
CA ALA A 50 -32.30 -1.97 -13.49
C ALA A 50 -30.77 -2.01 -13.49
N LEU A 51 -30.11 -1.65 -12.39
CA LEU A 51 -28.65 -1.68 -12.22
C LEU A 51 -28.12 -3.12 -12.17
N ILE A 52 -28.83 -4.02 -11.49
CA ILE A 52 -28.47 -5.44 -11.43
C ILE A 52 -28.56 -6.08 -12.82
N ASP A 53 -29.64 -5.83 -13.55
CA ASP A 53 -29.88 -6.36 -14.88
C ASP A 53 -28.82 -5.89 -15.91
N ASP A 54 -28.38 -4.63 -15.82
CA ASP A 54 -27.30 -4.07 -16.66
C ASP A 54 -25.88 -4.39 -16.11
N ASN A 55 -25.77 -5.16 -15.03
CA ASN A 55 -24.50 -5.49 -14.39
C ASN A 55 -23.67 -4.26 -13.98
N ALA A 56 -24.32 -3.18 -13.59
CA ALA A 56 -23.67 -1.96 -13.11
C ALA A 56 -22.97 -2.19 -11.75
N VAL A 57 -21.95 -1.40 -11.47
CA VAL A 57 -21.24 -1.43 -10.18
C VAL A 57 -21.90 -0.45 -9.22
N ILE A 58 -22.27 -0.93 -8.03
CA ILE A 58 -22.83 -0.11 -6.97
C ILE A 58 -21.76 0.07 -5.89
N ILE A 59 -21.39 1.33 -5.66
CA ILE A 59 -20.31 1.73 -4.75
C ILE A 59 -20.93 2.32 -3.49
N GLY A 60 -20.61 1.74 -2.32
CA GLY A 60 -21.03 2.23 -1.01
C GLY A 60 -22.54 2.38 -0.85
N GLU A 61 -23.34 1.60 -1.58
CA GLU A 61 -24.81 1.69 -1.61
C GLU A 61 -25.36 3.05 -2.07
N ALA A 62 -24.53 3.92 -2.63
CA ALA A 62 -24.88 5.29 -2.95
C ALA A 62 -24.62 5.71 -4.39
N ILE A 63 -23.62 5.15 -5.06
CA ILE A 63 -23.17 5.55 -6.39
C ILE A 63 -23.28 4.36 -7.35
N ALA A 64 -23.86 4.57 -8.52
CA ALA A 64 -23.86 3.62 -9.63
C ALA A 64 -22.83 4.02 -10.69
N LEU A 65 -22.10 3.04 -11.19
CA LEU A 65 -21.10 3.20 -12.23
C LEU A 65 -21.29 2.13 -13.32
N ASP A 66 -21.12 2.50 -14.57
CA ASP A 66 -21.12 1.54 -15.69
C ASP A 66 -19.98 0.53 -15.53
N ARG A 67 -20.27 -0.76 -15.75
CA ARG A 67 -19.28 -1.84 -15.59
C ARG A 67 -18.05 -1.64 -16.48
N ASN A 68 -18.24 -1.25 -17.72
CA ASN A 68 -17.13 -1.06 -18.65
C ASN A 68 -16.24 0.13 -18.24
N VAL A 69 -16.86 1.16 -17.64
CA VAL A 69 -16.12 2.31 -17.09
C VAL A 69 -15.32 1.88 -15.88
N PHE A 70 -15.92 1.11 -14.97
CA PHE A 70 -15.23 0.57 -13.79
C PHE A 70 -14.03 -0.29 -14.19
N ASP A 71 -14.23 -1.24 -15.11
CA ASP A 71 -13.17 -2.14 -15.56
C ASP A 71 -12.00 -1.36 -16.19
N LYS A 72 -12.31 -0.34 -17.01
CA LYS A 72 -11.29 0.56 -17.57
C LYS A 72 -10.52 1.35 -16.53
N LEU A 73 -11.17 1.84 -15.48
CA LEU A 73 -10.51 2.53 -14.39
C LEU A 73 -9.59 1.58 -13.61
N CYS A 74 -10.01 0.34 -13.38
CA CYS A 74 -9.17 -0.71 -12.79
C CYS A 74 -7.94 -0.98 -13.66
N GLU A 75 -8.11 -1.15 -14.98
CA GLU A 75 -7.02 -1.34 -15.93
C GLU A 75 -6.05 -0.16 -15.92
N GLN A 76 -6.54 1.07 -15.89
CA GLN A 76 -5.72 2.28 -15.84
C GLN A 76 -4.87 2.34 -14.58
N LEU A 77 -5.44 1.97 -13.41
CA LEU A 77 -4.68 1.94 -12.16
C LEU A 77 -3.57 0.88 -12.21
N VAL A 78 -3.88 -0.32 -12.67
CA VAL A 78 -2.89 -1.40 -12.86
C VAL A 78 -1.79 -0.97 -13.83
N GLN A 79 -2.15 -0.35 -14.95
CA GLN A 79 -1.19 0.14 -15.93
C GLN A 79 -0.30 1.27 -15.40
N ALA A 80 -0.86 2.18 -14.59
CA ALA A 80 -0.08 3.22 -13.91
C ALA A 80 0.98 2.60 -12.99
N LEU A 81 0.61 1.59 -12.20
CA LEU A 81 1.54 0.86 -11.34
C LEU A 81 2.58 0.06 -12.15
N GLN A 82 2.20 -0.57 -13.26
CA GLN A 82 3.14 -1.26 -14.16
C GLN A 82 4.20 -0.30 -14.71
N THR A 83 3.76 0.86 -15.17
CA THR A 83 4.65 1.90 -15.68
C THR A 83 5.58 2.42 -14.58
N PHE A 84 5.00 2.70 -13.39
CA PHE A 84 5.79 3.14 -12.24
C PHE A 84 6.88 2.12 -11.87
N HIS A 85 6.54 0.85 -11.76
CA HIS A 85 7.50 -0.21 -11.43
C HIS A 85 8.58 -0.39 -12.50
N LYS A 86 8.22 -0.24 -13.78
CA LYS A 86 9.20 -0.29 -14.88
C LYS A 86 10.21 0.86 -14.81
N ASP A 87 9.72 2.07 -14.50
CA ASP A 87 10.56 3.27 -14.46
C ASP A 87 11.33 3.41 -13.14
N ASN A 88 10.83 2.77 -12.08
CA ASN A 88 11.37 2.84 -10.72
C ASN A 88 11.64 1.46 -10.13
N ALA A 89 12.43 0.64 -10.83
CA ALA A 89 12.68 -0.76 -10.48
C ALA A 89 13.22 -0.98 -9.05
N SER A 90 13.86 0.01 -8.44
CA SER A 90 14.39 -0.04 -7.08
C SER A 90 13.41 0.40 -5.98
N VAL A 91 12.18 0.79 -6.33
CA VAL A 91 11.18 1.29 -5.36
C VAL A 91 10.09 0.24 -5.18
N VAL A 92 9.77 -0.10 -3.94
CA VAL A 92 8.81 -1.17 -3.59
C VAL A 92 7.40 -0.87 -4.10
N GLY A 93 7.01 0.40 -4.14
CA GLY A 93 5.70 0.83 -4.62
C GLY A 93 5.57 2.34 -4.66
N GLN A 94 4.44 2.82 -5.11
CA GLN A 94 4.11 4.24 -5.21
C GLN A 94 3.34 4.70 -3.98
N GLY A 95 3.48 5.97 -3.61
CA GLY A 95 2.66 6.56 -2.53
C GLY A 95 1.18 6.56 -2.91
N LEU A 96 0.33 6.11 -1.99
CA LEU A 96 -1.11 6.03 -2.20
C LEU A 96 -1.73 7.40 -2.50
N ASP A 97 -1.21 8.46 -1.86
CA ASP A 97 -1.66 9.84 -2.10
C ASP A 97 -1.34 10.31 -3.52
N VAL A 98 -0.26 9.81 -4.13
CA VAL A 98 0.10 10.12 -5.52
C VAL A 98 -0.90 9.47 -6.47
N ILE A 99 -1.29 8.22 -6.22
CA ILE A 99 -2.34 7.53 -7.01
C ILE A 99 -3.68 8.26 -6.88
N ARG A 100 -4.09 8.64 -5.67
CA ARG A 100 -5.31 9.43 -5.44
C ARG A 100 -5.31 10.75 -6.21
N ALA A 101 -4.18 11.45 -6.20
CA ALA A 101 -4.02 12.69 -6.96
C ALA A 101 -4.08 12.46 -8.47
N GLN A 102 -3.46 11.41 -8.99
CA GLN A 102 -3.53 11.07 -10.43
C GLN A 102 -4.95 10.71 -10.89
N PHE A 103 -5.76 10.10 -10.02
CA PHE A 103 -7.12 9.70 -10.32
C PHE A 103 -8.17 10.77 -10.03
N SER A 104 -7.82 11.87 -9.35
CA SER A 104 -8.77 12.94 -8.98
C SER A 104 -9.45 13.61 -10.19
N ASP A 105 -8.78 13.67 -11.34
CA ASP A 105 -9.33 14.20 -12.58
C ASP A 105 -10.13 13.14 -13.37
N LEU A 106 -9.97 11.86 -13.04
CA LEU A 106 -10.60 10.75 -13.75
C LEU A 106 -11.89 10.28 -13.07
N SER A 107 -11.93 10.25 -11.74
CA SER A 107 -13.07 9.72 -10.99
C SER A 107 -13.25 10.44 -9.65
N SER A 108 -14.42 10.26 -9.02
CA SER A 108 -14.62 10.77 -7.65
C SER A 108 -13.73 10.02 -6.65
N ALA A 109 -13.52 10.63 -5.48
CA ALA A 109 -12.72 10.01 -4.42
C ALA A 109 -13.31 8.65 -3.99
N GLU A 110 -14.64 8.56 -3.88
CA GLU A 110 -15.33 7.33 -3.51
C GLU A 110 -15.13 6.21 -4.54
N VAL A 111 -15.17 6.55 -5.83
CA VAL A 111 -14.91 5.60 -6.92
C VAL A 111 -13.46 5.13 -6.87
N THR A 112 -12.51 6.04 -6.68
CA THR A 112 -11.09 5.71 -6.58
C THR A 112 -10.81 4.76 -5.40
N GLU A 113 -11.34 5.05 -4.20
CA GLU A 113 -11.16 4.19 -3.03
C GLU A 113 -11.76 2.79 -3.25
N TYR A 114 -12.94 2.72 -3.86
CA TYR A 114 -13.57 1.44 -4.17
C TYR A 114 -12.75 0.61 -5.17
N ILE A 115 -12.16 1.23 -6.18
CA ILE A 115 -11.26 0.55 -7.13
C ILE A 115 -10.03 -0.02 -6.40
N ILE A 116 -9.44 0.76 -5.50
CA ILE A 116 -8.29 0.32 -4.71
C ILE A 116 -8.67 -0.87 -3.81
N GLU A 117 -9.82 -0.79 -3.13
CA GLU A 117 -10.33 -1.88 -2.29
C GLU A 117 -10.64 -3.13 -3.11
N HIS A 118 -11.31 -2.98 -4.26
CA HIS A 118 -11.63 -4.07 -5.18
C HIS A 118 -10.37 -4.79 -5.66
N LEU A 119 -9.40 -4.05 -6.21
CA LEU A 119 -8.15 -4.63 -6.72
C LEU A 119 -7.29 -5.26 -5.61
N THR A 120 -7.39 -4.75 -4.38
CA THR A 120 -6.73 -5.33 -3.21
C THR A 120 -7.39 -6.66 -2.82
N THR A 121 -8.72 -6.70 -2.83
CA THR A 121 -9.51 -7.91 -2.54
C THR A 121 -9.26 -9.00 -3.59
N GLU A 122 -9.20 -8.62 -4.87
CA GLU A 122 -8.84 -9.50 -6.00
C GLU A 122 -7.36 -9.89 -6.00
N LYS A 123 -6.57 -9.39 -5.06
CA LYS A 123 -5.12 -9.63 -4.97
C LYS A 123 -4.37 -9.25 -6.27
N THR A 124 -4.84 -8.23 -6.96
CA THR A 124 -4.14 -7.64 -8.10
C THR A 124 -3.11 -6.62 -7.65
N ILE A 125 -3.41 -5.92 -6.56
CA ILE A 125 -2.51 -4.97 -5.91
C ILE A 125 -2.37 -5.29 -4.43
N ALA A 126 -1.32 -4.77 -3.80
CA ALA A 126 -1.12 -4.76 -2.36
C ALA A 126 -1.00 -3.32 -1.87
N VAL A 127 -1.66 -3.03 -0.76
CA VAL A 127 -1.56 -1.74 -0.06
C VAL A 127 -1.02 -2.00 1.34
N GLU A 128 0.12 -1.41 1.67
CA GLU A 128 0.77 -1.52 2.98
C GLU A 128 1.09 -0.10 3.48
N GLU A 129 0.54 0.27 4.61
CA GLU A 129 0.61 1.64 5.16
C GLU A 129 0.10 2.67 4.14
N ASN A 130 0.99 3.44 3.53
CA ASN A 130 0.69 4.44 2.49
C ASN A 130 1.37 4.11 1.15
N ILE A 131 1.73 2.85 0.92
CA ILE A 131 2.38 2.38 -0.31
C ILE A 131 1.45 1.41 -1.03
N ILE A 132 1.27 1.62 -2.33
CA ILE A 132 0.52 0.76 -3.24
C ILE A 132 1.46 0.16 -4.29
N ARG A 133 1.33 -1.14 -4.54
CA ARG A 133 2.13 -1.87 -5.52
C ARG A 133 1.33 -2.99 -6.19
N LEU A 134 1.81 -3.50 -7.29
CA LEU A 134 1.24 -4.71 -7.87
C LEU A 134 1.47 -5.91 -6.94
N GLN A 135 0.47 -6.80 -6.87
CA GLN A 135 0.60 -8.03 -6.09
C GLN A 135 1.69 -8.92 -6.69
N GLY A 136 2.54 -9.48 -5.82
CA GLY A 136 3.66 -10.31 -6.25
C GLY A 136 4.79 -9.54 -6.94
N PHE A 137 4.67 -8.21 -7.07
CA PHE A 137 5.81 -7.42 -7.52
C PHE A 137 6.89 -7.49 -6.44
N SER A 138 7.93 -8.24 -6.73
CA SER A 138 9.19 -8.18 -6.01
C SER A 138 10.18 -7.47 -6.93
N ASN A 139 10.81 -6.43 -6.45
CA ASN A 139 11.86 -5.75 -7.19
C ASN A 139 13.07 -6.67 -7.42
N GLU A 140 13.08 -7.84 -6.76
CA GLU A 140 14.19 -8.79 -6.82
C GLU A 140 14.47 -9.29 -8.26
N ASP A 141 13.41 -9.47 -9.06
CA ASP A 141 13.57 -9.93 -10.45
C ASP A 141 14.05 -8.84 -11.42
N SER A 142 13.90 -7.58 -11.05
CA SER A 142 14.34 -6.44 -11.85
C SER A 142 15.76 -5.95 -11.51
N PHE A 143 16.36 -6.47 -10.45
CA PHE A 143 17.75 -6.14 -10.11
C PHE A 143 18.75 -6.95 -10.93
N SER A 144 19.82 -6.29 -11.36
CA SER A 144 20.97 -6.97 -11.95
C SER A 144 21.62 -7.94 -10.94
N GLU A 145 22.39 -8.91 -11.41
CA GLU A 145 23.15 -9.78 -10.52
C GLU A 145 24.09 -8.97 -9.61
N GLU A 146 24.63 -7.87 -10.11
CA GLU A 146 25.48 -6.95 -9.33
C GLU A 146 24.70 -6.25 -8.21
N ASP A 147 23.45 -5.78 -8.49
CA ASP A 147 22.61 -5.17 -7.47
C ASP A 147 22.19 -6.18 -6.40
N ARG A 148 21.85 -7.41 -6.80
CA ARG A 148 21.54 -8.50 -5.86
C ARG A 148 22.74 -8.84 -4.97
N ALA A 149 23.90 -9.03 -5.54
CA ALA A 149 25.11 -9.29 -4.79
C ALA A 149 25.45 -8.15 -3.81
N LEU A 150 25.16 -6.90 -4.21
CA LEU A 150 25.35 -5.75 -3.36
C LEU A 150 24.35 -5.72 -2.19
N MET A 151 23.07 -6.02 -2.45
CA MET A 151 22.04 -6.14 -1.41
C MET A 151 22.39 -7.26 -0.43
N ASP A 152 22.75 -8.45 -0.92
CA ASP A 152 23.14 -9.58 -0.08
C ASP A 152 24.36 -9.24 0.78
N SER A 153 25.35 -8.55 0.21
CA SER A 153 26.53 -8.09 0.94
C SER A 153 26.17 -7.14 2.09
N ILE A 154 25.31 -6.15 1.83
CA ILE A 154 24.87 -5.19 2.84
C ILE A 154 24.04 -5.89 3.93
N GLU A 155 23.09 -6.73 3.53
CA GLU A 155 22.25 -7.48 4.45
C GLU A 155 23.05 -8.40 5.35
N GLN A 156 24.01 -9.14 4.77
CA GLN A 156 24.87 -10.06 5.52
C GLN A 156 25.69 -9.34 6.59
N VAL A 157 26.21 -8.14 6.30
CA VAL A 157 26.91 -7.32 7.29
C VAL A 157 26.03 -7.02 8.50
N TYR A 158 24.76 -6.62 8.29
CA TYR A 158 23.83 -6.34 9.39
C TYR A 158 23.35 -7.60 10.09
N LYS A 159 23.22 -8.71 9.38
CA LYS A 159 22.86 -10.00 9.95
C LYS A 159 23.96 -10.53 10.89
N ASP A 160 25.20 -10.51 10.46
CA ASP A 160 26.35 -10.99 11.23
C ASP A 160 26.69 -10.09 12.42
N SER A 161 26.37 -8.79 12.33
CA SER A 161 26.64 -7.84 13.41
C SER A 161 25.73 -8.02 14.64
N GLY A 162 24.61 -8.70 14.49
CA GLY A 162 23.67 -8.95 15.59
C GLY A 162 23.21 -7.67 16.28
N ALA A 163 23.30 -7.64 17.62
CA ALA A 163 22.86 -6.51 18.43
C ALA A 163 23.88 -5.36 18.53
N VAL A 164 25.05 -5.49 17.89
CA VAL A 164 26.11 -4.47 17.86
C VAL A 164 26.33 -4.05 16.41
N THR A 165 25.44 -3.27 15.91
CA THR A 165 25.34 -2.94 14.48
C THR A 165 26.33 -1.84 14.06
N PRO A 166 26.94 -1.93 12.85
CA PRO A 166 27.73 -0.85 12.26
C PRO A 166 26.83 0.34 11.85
N SER A 167 27.45 1.49 11.66
CA SER A 167 26.74 2.67 11.15
C SER A 167 26.45 2.55 9.65
N VAL A 168 25.44 3.26 9.17
CA VAL A 168 25.13 3.34 7.73
C VAL A 168 26.31 3.90 6.93
N GLU A 169 27.05 4.84 7.50
CA GLU A 169 28.21 5.45 6.87
C GLU A 169 29.37 4.45 6.66
N GLU A 170 29.57 3.53 7.62
CA GLU A 170 30.58 2.47 7.51
C GLU A 170 30.22 1.42 6.43
N VAL A 171 28.96 1.07 6.27
CA VAL A 171 28.52 0.02 5.36
C VAL A 171 28.20 0.56 3.96
N VAL A 172 27.46 1.65 3.90
CA VAL A 172 26.91 2.22 2.66
C VAL A 172 27.80 3.37 2.13
N GLY A 173 28.28 4.22 3.01
CA GLY A 173 29.10 5.38 2.67
C GLY A 173 28.40 6.32 1.70
N ASN A 174 29.16 6.81 0.71
CA ASN A 174 28.65 7.72 -0.33
C ASN A 174 28.34 7.04 -1.67
N ASP A 175 28.46 5.72 -1.76
CA ASP A 175 28.22 4.96 -2.98
C ASP A 175 26.72 4.99 -3.36
N PRO A 176 26.37 5.52 -4.55
CA PRO A 176 24.96 5.60 -4.98
C PRO A 176 24.28 4.23 -5.14
N ALA A 177 25.02 3.20 -5.58
CA ALA A 177 24.48 1.86 -5.74
C ALA A 177 24.18 1.23 -4.38
N LYS A 178 25.09 1.36 -3.40
CA LYS A 178 24.86 0.92 -2.02
C LYS A 178 23.72 1.67 -1.35
N LYS A 179 23.57 2.98 -1.62
CA LYS A 179 22.42 3.76 -1.09
C LYS A 179 21.09 3.24 -1.61
N ARG A 180 21.00 2.90 -2.92
CA ARG A 180 19.79 2.30 -3.50
C ARG A 180 19.50 0.93 -2.90
N ALA A 181 20.51 0.04 -2.85
CA ALA A 181 20.40 -1.28 -2.25
C ALA A 181 19.95 -1.22 -0.77
N PHE A 182 20.54 -0.34 0.01
CA PHE A 182 20.18 -0.13 1.41
C PHE A 182 18.74 0.40 1.58
N GLN A 183 18.33 1.33 0.74
CA GLN A 183 16.97 1.85 0.76
C GLN A 183 15.95 0.73 0.46
N TYR A 184 16.24 -0.10 -0.54
CA TYR A 184 15.42 -1.26 -0.84
C TYR A 184 15.32 -2.24 0.35
N LEU A 185 16.44 -2.58 0.99
CA LEU A 185 16.45 -3.48 2.16
C LEU A 185 15.63 -2.94 3.34
N LYS A 186 15.55 -1.61 3.49
CA LYS A 186 14.66 -0.96 4.46
C LYS A 186 13.19 -1.07 4.07
N GLU A 187 12.88 -0.73 2.83
CA GLU A 187 11.50 -0.73 2.30
C GLU A 187 10.91 -2.14 2.25
N SER A 188 11.74 -3.14 1.95
CA SER A 188 11.36 -4.57 2.02
C SER A 188 11.35 -5.15 3.45
N SER A 189 11.54 -4.31 4.47
CA SER A 189 11.57 -4.70 5.88
C SER A 189 12.65 -5.73 6.26
N ARG A 190 13.64 -5.99 5.38
CA ARG A 190 14.78 -6.85 5.69
C ARG A 190 15.70 -6.19 6.73
N LEU A 191 15.77 -4.86 6.73
CA LEU A 191 16.47 -4.04 7.71
C LEU A 191 15.51 -3.16 8.49
N VAL A 192 15.63 -3.17 9.81
CA VAL A 192 14.88 -2.33 10.75
C VAL A 192 15.72 -1.14 11.14
N THR A 193 15.21 0.07 10.93
CA THR A 193 15.91 1.31 11.28
C THR A 193 15.32 1.93 12.54
N ILE A 194 16.16 2.21 13.52
CA ILE A 194 15.79 2.79 14.81
C ILE A 194 16.57 4.07 15.00
N ARG A 195 15.87 5.19 15.23
CA ARG A 195 16.51 6.46 15.52
C ARG A 195 16.75 6.60 17.03
N ASP A 196 18.00 6.74 17.43
CA ASP A 196 18.36 7.11 18.79
C ASP A 196 17.91 8.58 19.07
N HIS A 197 17.01 8.75 20.01
CA HIS A 197 16.44 10.05 20.34
C HIS A 197 17.45 11.02 20.97
N VAL A 198 18.52 10.51 21.61
CA VAL A 198 19.56 11.30 22.26
C VAL A 198 20.61 11.76 21.26
N THR A 199 21.22 10.80 20.55
CA THR A 199 22.33 11.09 19.62
C THR A 199 21.86 11.45 18.21
N LYS A 200 20.57 11.29 17.92
CA LYS A 200 19.94 11.44 16.60
C LYS A 200 20.51 10.50 15.53
N LYS A 201 21.37 9.56 15.90
CA LYS A 201 21.96 8.58 14.99
C LYS A 201 20.93 7.52 14.60
N LEU A 202 21.07 7.02 13.36
CA LEU A 202 20.29 5.91 12.86
C LEU A 202 21.03 4.61 13.18
N LEU A 203 20.40 3.73 13.91
CA LEU A 203 20.82 2.36 14.14
C LEU A 203 20.06 1.45 13.16
N VAL A 204 20.74 0.45 12.62
CA VAL A 204 20.16 -0.47 11.65
C VAL A 204 20.36 -1.89 12.14
N PHE A 205 19.30 -2.65 12.24
CA PHE A 205 19.34 -4.06 12.64
C PHE A 205 18.75 -4.94 11.54
N HIS A 206 19.29 -6.14 11.39
CA HIS A 206 18.62 -7.14 10.57
C HIS A 206 17.31 -7.58 11.23
N LEU A 207 16.26 -7.83 10.44
CA LEU A 207 14.95 -8.24 10.96
C LEU A 207 15.05 -9.51 11.82
N ASP A 208 15.85 -10.51 11.40
CA ASP A 208 16.05 -11.75 12.16
C ASP A 208 16.64 -11.48 13.55
N THR A 209 17.55 -10.50 13.66
CA THR A 209 18.15 -10.10 14.94
C THR A 209 17.09 -9.52 15.86
N VAL A 210 16.24 -8.60 15.36
CA VAL A 210 15.15 -8.00 16.13
C VAL A 210 14.17 -9.06 16.58
N ASN A 211 13.75 -9.96 15.69
CA ASN A 211 12.84 -11.06 15.99
C ASN A 211 13.43 -12.07 16.99
N SER A 212 14.72 -12.37 16.87
CA SER A 212 15.42 -13.25 17.82
C SER A 212 15.47 -12.64 19.21
N ILE A 213 15.82 -11.35 19.32
CA ILE A 213 15.84 -10.64 20.61
C ILE A 213 14.42 -10.58 21.22
N LYS A 214 13.40 -10.29 20.40
CA LYS A 214 11.99 -10.29 20.85
C LYS A 214 11.59 -11.65 21.41
N ARG A 215 11.93 -12.73 20.72
CA ARG A 215 11.63 -14.09 21.17
C ARG A 215 12.36 -14.42 22.48
N GLN A 216 13.67 -14.17 22.55
CA GLN A 216 14.47 -14.41 23.76
C GLN A 216 13.93 -13.61 24.97
N LEU A 217 13.50 -12.38 24.74
CA LEU A 217 12.90 -11.54 25.78
C LEU A 217 11.61 -12.15 26.30
N SER A 218 10.71 -12.59 25.41
CA SER A 218 9.43 -13.22 25.80
C SER A 218 9.63 -14.57 26.51
N GLU A 219 10.63 -15.35 26.14
CA GLU A 219 10.98 -16.61 26.76
C GLU A 219 11.62 -16.44 28.16
N THR A 220 12.48 -15.40 28.31
CA THR A 220 13.20 -15.16 29.57
C THR A 220 12.36 -14.41 30.58
N TYR A 221 11.50 -13.50 30.11
CA TYR A 221 10.65 -12.64 30.94
C TYR A 221 9.18 -12.71 30.48
N PRO A 222 8.51 -13.84 30.64
CA PRO A 222 7.10 -13.96 30.26
C PRO A 222 6.22 -13.07 31.15
N PRO A 223 5.14 -12.46 30.62
CA PRO A 223 4.21 -11.67 31.43
C PRO A 223 3.65 -12.48 32.62
N PRO A 224 3.53 -11.90 33.82
CA PRO A 224 3.71 -10.49 34.20
C PRO A 224 5.12 -10.13 34.70
N SER A 225 6.16 -10.83 34.28
CA SER A 225 7.53 -10.59 34.74
C SER A 225 8.02 -9.21 34.32
N GLN A 226 8.82 -8.60 35.18
CA GLN A 226 9.47 -7.32 34.91
C GLN A 226 10.97 -7.55 34.69
N PHE A 227 11.60 -6.73 33.86
CA PHE A 227 13.04 -6.73 33.61
C PHE A 227 13.58 -5.32 33.61
N THR A 228 14.89 -5.21 33.84
CA THR A 228 15.61 -3.92 33.83
C THR A 228 16.42 -3.75 32.54
N VAL A 229 16.85 -2.52 32.26
CA VAL A 229 17.80 -2.25 31.16
C VAL A 229 19.09 -3.08 31.32
N SER A 230 19.50 -3.37 32.55
CA SER A 230 20.68 -4.21 32.81
C SER A 230 20.46 -5.65 32.41
N ASP A 231 19.27 -6.19 32.65
CA ASP A 231 18.90 -7.55 32.27
C ASP A 231 18.81 -7.67 30.75
N PHE A 232 18.22 -6.70 30.07
CA PHE A 232 18.15 -6.66 28.62
C PHE A 232 19.56 -6.53 27.98
N ARG A 233 20.48 -5.80 28.63
CA ARG A 233 21.89 -5.77 28.19
C ARG A 233 22.56 -7.14 28.28
N LYS A 234 22.32 -7.90 29.34
CA LYS A 234 22.85 -9.26 29.49
C LYS A 234 22.26 -10.19 28.43
N LEU A 235 20.96 -10.08 28.18
CA LEU A 235 20.24 -10.87 27.19
C LEU A 235 20.82 -10.67 25.78
N THR A 236 21.02 -9.40 25.39
CA THR A 236 21.48 -9.05 24.04
C THR A 236 22.99 -9.07 23.85
N GLY A 237 23.76 -9.17 24.93
CA GLY A 237 25.22 -9.02 24.91
C GLY A 237 25.71 -7.64 24.43
N SER A 238 24.84 -6.62 24.42
CA SER A 238 25.09 -5.34 23.77
C SER A 238 25.31 -4.20 24.77
N SER A 239 25.79 -3.05 24.28
CA SER A 239 26.01 -1.87 25.09
C SER A 239 24.76 -0.98 25.19
N ARG A 240 24.73 -0.06 26.16
CA ARG A 240 23.63 0.90 26.35
C ARG A 240 23.30 1.71 25.09
N LYS A 241 24.28 1.98 24.25
CA LYS A 241 24.13 2.70 22.97
C LYS A 241 23.12 2.03 22.04
N TYR A 242 23.05 0.71 22.03
CA TYR A 242 22.13 -0.06 21.17
C TYR A 242 20.87 -0.50 21.92
N VAL A 243 21.03 -0.84 23.21
CA VAL A 243 19.98 -1.39 24.05
C VAL A 243 18.84 -0.38 24.32
N ILE A 244 19.18 0.89 24.63
CA ILE A 244 18.16 1.89 24.94
C ILE A 244 17.26 2.19 23.74
N PRO A 245 17.81 2.52 22.55
CA PRO A 245 16.96 2.73 21.37
C PRO A 245 16.13 1.51 20.98
N LEU A 246 16.68 0.29 21.16
CA LEU A 246 15.97 -0.94 20.84
C LEU A 246 14.81 -1.20 21.82
N LEU A 247 14.97 -0.92 23.11
CA LEU A 247 13.89 -0.99 24.09
C LEU A 247 12.80 0.05 23.81
N GLU A 248 13.18 1.28 23.49
CA GLU A 248 12.24 2.33 23.10
C GLU A 248 11.45 1.94 21.84
N TYR A 249 12.08 1.24 20.90
CA TYR A 249 11.42 0.70 19.73
C TYR A 249 10.43 -0.41 20.11
N PHE A 250 10.80 -1.33 21.03
CA PHE A 250 9.93 -2.40 21.50
C PHE A 250 8.72 -1.86 22.26
N ASP A 251 8.92 -0.89 23.13
CA ASP A 251 7.86 -0.22 23.88
C ASP A 251 6.84 0.48 22.95
N ARG A 252 7.36 1.26 21.97
CA ARG A 252 6.52 1.93 20.95
C ARG A 252 5.69 0.97 20.13
N ASN A 253 6.23 -0.21 19.84
CA ASN A 253 5.54 -1.27 19.08
C ASN A 253 4.76 -2.23 19.99
N ARG A 254 4.59 -1.90 21.27
CA ARG A 254 3.84 -2.70 22.27
C ARG A 254 4.35 -4.15 22.37
N ILE A 255 5.66 -4.31 22.31
CA ILE A 255 6.34 -5.60 22.48
C ILE A 255 6.71 -5.79 23.94
N THR A 256 6.98 -4.69 24.65
CA THR A 256 7.29 -4.63 26.10
C THR A 256 6.29 -3.77 26.83
#